data_fc2f2349fef443ebd83eaf91b39e90cf
#
_entry.id   fc2f2349fef443ebd83eaf91b39e90cf
#
_cell.length_a   1.000
_cell.length_b   1.000
_cell.length_c   1.000
_cell.angle_alpha   90.00
_cell.angle_beta   90.00
_cell.angle_gamma   90.00
#
_symmetry.space_group_name_H-M   'P 1'
#
loop_
_entity.id
_entity.type
_entity.pdbx_description
1 polymer ?
#
loop_
_entity_poly.entity_id
_entity_poly.type
_entity_poly.pdbx_seq_one_letter_code
_entity_poly.pdbx_strand_id
1 'polypeptide(L)'
;MALVILAHPDFSRSIANKAVITRLQHSGLSLEIRDLAALYPDYRIDPVAEQQALLRHHTVLFQFPLYWYNVPAILKQYFDCVLTYGFAYGTGGDQLRGKNFVASITIGAPAEDYRADGAAHFRVQELCKPLEQTAYYTQMRYVDPFYFHGTSPALYSADEIRQRAEHCA
;
A
#
# COMPACT_ATOMS: atom_id res chain seq x y z
N MET A 1 13.45 3.46 11.16
CA MET A 1 11.99 3.51 11.42
C MET A 1 11.27 3.67 10.10
N ALA A 2 10.23 2.87 9.82
CA ALA A 2 9.43 2.97 8.61
C ALA A 2 7.97 3.29 8.95
N LEU A 3 7.29 4.01 8.05
CA LEU A 3 5.88 4.32 8.12
C LEU A 3 5.10 3.29 7.29
N VAL A 4 4.08 2.70 7.87
CA VAL A 4 3.12 1.85 7.17
C VAL A 4 1.78 2.60 7.07
N ILE A 5 1.39 2.93 5.86
CA ILE A 5 0.04 3.45 5.55
C ILE A 5 -0.82 2.24 5.20
N LEU A 6 -1.65 1.83 6.13
CA LEU A 6 -2.56 0.71 5.96
C LEU A 6 -3.90 1.22 5.42
N ALA A 7 -4.25 0.79 4.21
CA ALA A 7 -5.45 1.22 3.52
C ALA A 7 -6.35 0.03 3.15
N HIS A 8 -7.02 -0.54 4.13
CA HIS A 8 -8.00 -1.60 3.95
C HIS A 8 -9.37 -1.16 4.46
N PRO A 9 -10.43 -1.16 3.65
CA PRO A 9 -11.75 -0.67 4.07
C PRO A 9 -12.34 -1.38 5.30
N ASP A 10 -12.03 -2.66 5.46
CA ASP A 10 -12.43 -3.48 6.61
C ASP A 10 -11.27 -4.40 7.02
N PHE A 11 -10.27 -3.81 7.65
CA PHE A 11 -9.07 -4.55 8.08
C PHE A 11 -9.41 -5.66 9.08
N SER A 12 -10.46 -5.48 9.88
CA SER A 12 -10.89 -6.47 10.88
C SER A 12 -11.23 -7.83 10.28
N ARG A 13 -11.68 -7.86 9.03
CA ARG A 13 -12.04 -9.09 8.29
C ARG A 13 -10.95 -9.57 7.33
N SER A 14 -9.89 -8.82 7.12
CA SER A 14 -8.83 -9.19 6.19
C SER A 14 -7.91 -10.27 6.77
N ILE A 15 -7.78 -11.40 6.09
CA ILE A 15 -6.82 -12.47 6.45
C ILE A 15 -5.43 -12.08 5.96
N ALA A 16 -5.29 -11.77 4.67
CA ALA A 16 -4.01 -11.54 4.03
C ALA A 16 -3.30 -10.26 4.56
N ASN A 17 -4.02 -9.12 4.61
CA ASN A 17 -3.39 -7.89 5.11
C ASN A 17 -3.03 -8.00 6.60
N LYS A 18 -3.84 -8.72 7.41
CA LYS A 18 -3.46 -9.02 8.80
C LYS A 18 -2.19 -9.84 8.88
N ALA A 19 -2.05 -10.88 8.06
CA ALA A 19 -0.86 -11.71 8.05
C ALA A 19 0.39 -10.89 7.71
N VAL A 20 0.33 -10.03 6.68
CA VAL A 20 1.42 -9.12 6.31
C VAL A 20 1.76 -8.16 7.46
N ILE A 21 0.76 -7.48 8.04
CA ILE A 21 1.00 -6.54 9.15
C ILE A 21 1.58 -7.26 10.37
N THR A 22 1.05 -8.42 10.74
CA THR A 22 1.58 -9.21 11.86
C THR A 22 3.05 -9.57 11.64
N ARG A 23 3.41 -9.99 10.42
CA ARG A 23 4.80 -10.31 10.10
C ARG A 23 5.72 -9.09 10.16
N LEU A 24 5.27 -7.96 9.64
CA LEU A 24 6.01 -6.69 9.76
C LEU A 24 6.25 -6.32 11.23
N GLN A 25 5.25 -6.47 12.10
CA GLN A 25 5.38 -6.21 13.55
C GLN A 25 6.38 -7.14 14.23
N HIS A 26 6.52 -8.39 13.77
CA HIS A 26 7.48 -9.37 14.31
C HIS A 26 8.85 -9.34 13.63
N SER A 27 9.06 -8.47 12.64
CA SER A 27 10.33 -8.38 11.90
C SER A 27 11.48 -7.73 12.68
N GLY A 28 11.23 -7.19 13.87
CA GLY A 28 12.20 -6.40 14.63
C GLY A 28 12.40 -4.97 14.12
N LEU A 29 11.74 -4.59 13.03
CA LEU A 29 11.78 -3.22 12.51
C LEU A 29 10.97 -2.26 13.39
N SER A 30 11.48 -1.07 13.60
CA SER A 30 10.71 0.01 14.22
C SER A 30 9.72 0.57 13.22
N LEU A 31 8.41 0.40 13.49
CA LEU A 31 7.32 0.77 12.60
C LEU A 31 6.35 1.74 13.28
N GLU A 32 5.90 2.76 12.55
CA GLU A 32 4.67 3.49 12.83
C GLU A 32 3.61 2.99 11.84
N ILE A 33 2.46 2.50 12.33
CA ILE A 33 1.36 2.01 11.49
C ILE A 33 0.20 2.98 11.60
N ARG A 34 -0.28 3.47 10.46
CA ARG A 34 -1.44 4.35 10.35
C ARG A 34 -2.53 3.61 9.57
N ASP A 35 -3.51 3.08 10.30
CA ASP A 35 -4.70 2.48 9.72
C ASP A 35 -5.67 3.58 9.30
N LEU A 36 -5.72 3.87 8.01
CA LEU A 36 -6.52 4.97 7.47
C LEU A 36 -8.02 4.79 7.72
N ALA A 37 -8.53 3.55 7.66
CA ALA A 37 -9.94 3.29 7.90
C ALA A 37 -10.33 3.48 9.37
N ALA A 38 -9.43 3.15 10.30
CA ALA A 38 -9.63 3.37 11.72
C ALA A 38 -9.47 4.85 12.12
N LEU A 39 -8.48 5.54 11.52
CA LEU A 39 -8.21 6.96 11.80
C LEU A 39 -9.25 7.89 11.17
N TYR A 40 -9.75 7.54 9.98
CA TYR A 40 -10.61 8.39 9.15
C TYR A 40 -11.82 7.62 8.60
N PRO A 41 -12.73 7.15 9.48
CA PRO A 41 -13.87 6.33 9.07
C PRO A 41 -14.86 7.08 8.17
N ASP A 42 -14.81 8.40 8.19
CA ASP A 42 -15.62 9.29 7.34
C ASP A 42 -14.85 9.82 6.11
N TYR A 43 -13.65 9.28 5.84
CA TYR A 43 -12.75 9.71 4.76
C TYR A 43 -12.26 11.17 4.85
N ARG A 44 -12.45 11.83 6.00
CA ARG A 44 -11.91 13.18 6.24
C ARG A 44 -10.49 13.11 6.79
N ILE A 45 -9.56 12.80 5.91
CA ILE A 45 -8.14 12.69 6.25
C ILE A 45 -7.59 14.06 6.68
N ASP A 46 -6.86 14.11 7.79
CA ASP A 46 -6.12 15.29 8.23
C ASP A 46 -4.78 15.37 7.49
N PRO A 47 -4.64 16.28 6.50
CA PRO A 47 -3.41 16.34 5.71
C PRO A 47 -2.19 16.73 6.56
N VAL A 48 -2.37 17.58 7.57
CA VAL A 48 -1.26 18.04 8.41
C VAL A 48 -0.72 16.89 9.26
N ALA A 49 -1.59 16.13 9.90
CA ALA A 49 -1.20 14.96 10.69
C ALA A 49 -0.46 13.90 9.85
N GLU A 50 -0.95 13.65 8.61
CA GLU A 50 -0.34 12.68 7.70
C GLU A 50 0.98 13.16 7.12
N GLN A 51 1.08 14.44 6.75
CA GLN A 51 2.34 15.05 6.30
C GLN A 51 3.40 14.99 7.40
N GLN A 52 3.04 15.26 8.65
CA GLN A 52 3.97 15.12 9.79
C GLN A 52 4.44 13.66 9.96
N ALA A 53 3.56 12.68 9.76
CA ALA A 53 3.95 11.27 9.76
C ALA A 53 4.94 10.97 8.62
N LEU A 54 4.67 11.44 7.40
CA LEU A 54 5.58 11.29 6.26
C LEU A 54 6.96 11.91 6.52
N LEU A 55 7.01 13.09 7.14
CA LEU A 55 8.27 13.79 7.43
C LEU A 55 9.18 13.01 8.39
N ARG A 56 8.63 12.34 9.38
CA ARG A 56 9.39 11.58 10.39
C ARG A 56 10.06 10.32 9.85
N HIS A 57 9.68 9.84 8.65
CA HIS A 57 10.10 8.54 8.14
C HIS A 57 10.79 8.66 6.78
N HIS A 58 11.83 7.84 6.57
CA HIS A 58 12.52 7.77 5.27
C HIS A 58 11.89 6.74 4.33
N THR A 59 11.29 5.69 4.88
CA THR A 59 10.61 4.64 4.11
C THR A 59 9.12 4.66 4.43
N VAL A 60 8.30 4.74 3.39
CA VAL A 60 6.85 4.69 3.45
C VAL A 60 6.37 3.46 2.70
N LEU A 61 5.74 2.55 3.43
CA LEU A 61 5.12 1.35 2.90
C LEU A 61 3.60 1.54 2.84
N PHE A 62 3.05 1.45 1.66
CA PHE A 62 1.62 1.48 1.42
C PHE A 62 1.10 0.05 1.36
N GLN A 63 0.36 -0.40 2.40
CA GLN A 63 -0.23 -1.73 2.51
C GLN A 63 -1.69 -1.68 2.15
N PHE A 64 -2.10 -2.38 1.07
CA PHE A 64 -3.48 -2.35 0.61
C PHE A 64 -3.86 -3.56 -0.24
N PRO A 65 -5.17 -3.89 -0.36
CA PRO A 65 -5.66 -4.85 -1.33
C PRO A 65 -5.83 -4.22 -2.72
N LEU A 66 -5.52 -4.96 -3.78
CA LEU A 66 -5.81 -4.55 -5.15
C LEU A 66 -7.34 -4.65 -5.40
N TYR A 67 -8.03 -3.53 -5.34
CA TYR A 67 -9.46 -3.46 -5.58
C TYR A 67 -9.75 -2.84 -6.95
N TRP A 68 -10.46 -3.59 -7.78
CA TRP A 68 -10.77 -3.15 -9.15
C TRP A 68 -9.54 -2.64 -9.91
N TYR A 69 -8.44 -3.44 -9.79
CA TYR A 69 -7.16 -3.18 -10.45
C TYR A 69 -6.48 -1.86 -10.03
N ASN A 70 -6.88 -1.31 -8.87
CA ASN A 70 -6.39 -0.04 -8.36
C ASN A 70 -6.26 -0.08 -6.83
N VAL A 71 -5.89 1.06 -6.25
CA VAL A 71 -5.88 1.26 -4.79
C VAL A 71 -7.31 1.41 -4.23
N PRO A 72 -7.56 1.05 -2.96
CA PRO A 72 -8.82 1.37 -2.29
C PRO A 72 -9.10 2.87 -2.28
N ALA A 73 -10.39 3.24 -2.27
CA ALA A 73 -10.81 4.64 -2.33
C ALA A 73 -10.18 5.53 -1.26
N ILE A 74 -10.01 5.02 -0.04
CA ILE A 74 -9.38 5.76 1.06
C ILE A 74 -7.90 6.06 0.79
N LEU A 75 -7.17 5.18 0.08
CA LEU A 75 -5.77 5.44 -0.29
C LEU A 75 -5.69 6.48 -1.42
N LYS A 76 -6.64 6.46 -2.35
CA LYS A 76 -6.71 7.51 -3.38
C LYS A 76 -7.01 8.86 -2.74
N GLN A 77 -7.96 8.90 -1.81
CA GLN A 77 -8.27 10.11 -1.02
C GLN A 77 -7.03 10.60 -0.26
N TYR A 78 -6.26 9.68 0.34
CA TYR A 78 -5.01 10.01 1.01
C TYR A 78 -4.04 10.73 0.05
N PHE A 79 -3.79 10.18 -1.14
CA PHE A 79 -2.91 10.82 -2.11
C PHE A 79 -3.41 12.22 -2.51
N ASP A 80 -4.72 12.36 -2.75
CA ASP A 80 -5.31 13.60 -3.22
C ASP A 80 -5.23 14.74 -2.20
N CYS A 81 -5.38 14.45 -0.90
CA CYS A 81 -5.41 15.49 0.12
C CYS A 81 -4.08 15.67 0.88
N VAL A 82 -3.19 14.66 0.91
CA VAL A 82 -1.92 14.72 1.64
C VAL A 82 -0.77 15.17 0.75
N LEU A 83 -0.73 14.73 -0.53
CA LEU A 83 0.33 15.08 -1.48
C LEU A 83 0.04 16.43 -2.15
N THR A 84 0.06 17.50 -1.37
CA THR A 84 -0.35 18.83 -1.81
C THR A 84 0.77 19.61 -2.49
N TYR A 85 0.38 20.66 -3.23
CA TYR A 85 1.31 21.67 -3.74
C TYR A 85 2.09 22.32 -2.58
N GLY A 86 3.38 22.54 -2.79
CA GLY A 86 4.27 23.12 -1.77
C GLY A 86 4.73 22.12 -0.70
N PHE A 87 4.16 20.90 -0.67
CA PHE A 87 4.63 19.81 0.17
C PHE A 87 5.27 18.68 -0.64
N ALA A 88 4.52 18.07 -1.56
CA ALA A 88 4.95 16.90 -2.33
C ALA A 88 5.41 17.26 -3.75
N TYR A 89 4.99 18.41 -4.29
CA TYR A 89 5.32 18.87 -5.62
C TYR A 89 5.19 20.41 -5.74
N GLY A 90 5.67 20.95 -6.86
CA GLY A 90 5.62 22.38 -7.14
C GLY A 90 6.70 23.16 -6.40
N THR A 91 6.54 24.49 -6.30
CA THR A 91 7.52 25.36 -5.67
C THR A 91 7.63 25.06 -4.17
N GLY A 92 8.82 24.67 -3.70
CA GLY A 92 9.07 24.26 -2.31
C GLY A 92 8.54 22.86 -1.94
N GLY A 93 7.93 22.16 -2.89
CA GLY A 93 7.32 20.85 -2.68
C GLY A 93 8.31 19.69 -2.85
N ASP A 94 9.33 19.62 -2.04
CA ASP A 94 10.38 18.59 -2.07
C ASP A 94 10.52 17.82 -0.76
N GLN A 95 9.52 17.87 0.10
CA GLN A 95 9.56 17.28 1.42
C GLN A 95 9.65 15.74 1.41
N LEU A 96 9.28 15.11 0.29
CA LEU A 96 9.34 13.66 0.11
C LEU A 96 10.56 13.19 -0.69
N ARG A 97 11.40 14.13 -1.16
CA ARG A 97 12.56 13.84 -1.98
C ARG A 97 13.47 12.78 -1.36
N GLY A 98 13.77 11.75 -2.14
CA GLY A 98 14.70 10.67 -1.77
C GLY A 98 14.15 9.66 -0.76
N LYS A 99 12.94 9.85 -0.22
CA LYS A 99 12.28 8.83 0.60
C LYS A 99 11.90 7.62 -0.25
N ASN A 100 11.87 6.44 0.36
CA ASN A 100 11.45 5.22 -0.32
C ASN A 100 9.91 5.12 -0.34
N PHE A 101 9.36 4.85 -1.52
CA PHE A 101 7.96 4.50 -1.75
C PHE A 101 7.89 2.98 -1.99
N VAL A 102 7.26 2.25 -1.10
CA VAL A 102 7.10 0.79 -1.19
C VAL A 102 5.61 0.46 -1.28
N ALA A 103 5.19 -0.21 -2.35
CA ALA A 103 3.84 -0.73 -2.44
C ALA A 103 3.81 -2.19 -2.00
N SER A 104 2.96 -2.53 -1.04
CA SER A 104 2.71 -3.90 -0.57
C SER A 104 1.25 -4.24 -0.81
N ILE A 105 1.01 -5.15 -1.76
CA ILE A 105 -0.29 -5.33 -2.39
C ILE A 105 -0.77 -6.76 -2.20
N THR A 106 -1.94 -6.93 -1.57
CA THR A 106 -2.63 -8.22 -1.54
C THR A 106 -3.58 -8.33 -2.71
N ILE A 107 -3.56 -9.47 -3.40
CA ILE A 107 -4.27 -9.69 -4.67
C ILE A 107 -5.08 -10.97 -4.57
N GLY A 108 -6.40 -10.88 -4.78
CA GLY A 108 -7.32 -12.00 -4.62
C GLY A 108 -7.03 -13.15 -5.56
N ALA A 109 -6.84 -12.86 -6.84
CA ALA A 109 -6.58 -13.85 -7.88
C ALA A 109 -5.13 -14.37 -7.86
N PRO A 110 -4.88 -15.56 -8.43
CA PRO A 110 -3.55 -16.12 -8.55
C PRO A 110 -2.68 -15.34 -9.54
N ALA A 111 -1.35 -15.52 -9.46
CA ALA A 111 -0.39 -14.74 -10.25
C ALA A 111 -0.51 -15.01 -11.76
N GLU A 112 -0.87 -16.21 -12.14
CA GLU A 112 -1.06 -16.63 -13.54
C GLU A 112 -2.17 -15.87 -14.27
N ASP A 113 -3.14 -15.30 -13.55
CA ASP A 113 -4.19 -14.48 -14.14
C ASP A 113 -3.66 -13.13 -14.64
N TYR A 114 -2.57 -12.63 -14.04
CA TYR A 114 -2.00 -11.30 -14.34
C TYR A 114 -0.91 -11.39 -15.41
N ARG A 115 -1.32 -11.80 -16.60
CA ARG A 115 -0.51 -11.90 -17.82
C ARG A 115 -1.33 -11.41 -19.01
N ALA A 116 -0.66 -11.11 -20.13
CA ALA A 116 -1.32 -10.67 -21.36
C ALA A 116 -2.34 -11.70 -21.90
N ASP A 117 -2.08 -12.97 -21.67
CA ASP A 117 -2.93 -14.12 -22.03
C ASP A 117 -3.76 -14.67 -20.86
N GLY A 118 -3.67 -14.05 -19.69
CA GLY A 118 -4.42 -14.41 -18.49
C GLY A 118 -5.75 -13.65 -18.35
N ALA A 119 -6.54 -14.00 -17.34
CA ALA A 119 -7.88 -13.43 -17.14
C ALA A 119 -7.89 -11.90 -16.89
N ALA A 120 -6.82 -11.36 -16.32
CA ALA A 120 -6.69 -9.93 -16.06
C ALA A 120 -6.11 -9.13 -17.24
N HIS A 121 -5.59 -9.79 -18.28
CA HIS A 121 -5.00 -9.20 -19.50
C HIS A 121 -3.77 -8.28 -19.28
N PHE A 122 -3.49 -7.87 -18.06
CA PHE A 122 -2.38 -6.97 -17.69
C PHE A 122 -1.57 -7.57 -16.54
N ARG A 123 -0.28 -7.28 -16.54
CA ARG A 123 0.59 -7.60 -15.39
C ARG A 123 0.29 -6.62 -14.24
N VAL A 124 0.48 -7.05 -12.99
CA VAL A 124 0.27 -6.16 -11.84
C VAL A 124 1.18 -4.92 -11.92
N GLN A 125 2.40 -5.06 -12.43
CA GLN A 125 3.33 -3.93 -12.63
C GLN A 125 2.77 -2.86 -13.57
N GLU A 126 1.98 -3.26 -14.59
CA GLU A 126 1.33 -2.33 -15.50
C GLU A 126 0.20 -1.58 -14.81
N LEU A 127 -0.56 -2.27 -13.96
CA LEU A 127 -1.62 -1.67 -13.14
C LEU A 127 -1.07 -0.73 -12.05
N CYS A 128 0.19 -0.94 -11.63
CA CYS A 128 0.86 -0.10 -10.63
C CYS A 128 1.56 1.14 -11.22
N LYS A 129 1.53 1.36 -12.54
CA LYS A 129 2.14 2.55 -13.16
C LYS A 129 1.70 3.88 -12.57
N PRO A 130 0.45 4.10 -12.15
CA PRO A 130 0.06 5.32 -11.44
C PRO A 130 0.80 5.54 -10.12
N LEU A 131 1.11 4.48 -9.37
CA LEU A 131 1.87 4.56 -8.12
C LEU A 131 3.34 4.90 -8.38
N GLU A 132 3.95 4.24 -9.37
CA GLU A 132 5.31 4.53 -9.80
C GLU A 132 5.43 5.98 -10.26
N GLN A 133 4.49 6.48 -11.07
CA GLN A 133 4.45 7.87 -11.51
C GLN A 133 4.25 8.84 -10.33
N THR A 134 3.43 8.48 -9.35
CA THR A 134 3.25 9.28 -8.12
C THR A 134 4.56 9.40 -7.36
N ALA A 135 5.28 8.30 -7.19
CA ALA A 135 6.59 8.31 -6.53
C ALA A 135 7.59 9.21 -7.27
N TYR A 136 7.68 9.10 -8.60
CA TYR A 136 8.57 9.96 -9.40
C TYR A 136 8.19 11.42 -9.31
N TYR A 137 6.91 11.74 -9.42
CA TYR A 137 6.45 13.13 -9.39
C TYR A 137 6.67 13.79 -8.02
N THR A 138 6.58 13.02 -6.94
CA THR A 138 6.90 13.46 -5.57
C THR A 138 8.37 13.32 -5.21
N GLN A 139 9.23 12.98 -6.17
CA GLN A 139 10.68 12.81 -6.04
C GLN A 139 11.09 11.70 -5.05
N MET A 140 10.17 10.77 -4.76
CA MET A 140 10.45 9.58 -3.99
C MET A 140 11.15 8.52 -4.86
N ARG A 141 11.85 7.59 -4.22
CA ARG A 141 12.41 6.41 -4.87
C ARG A 141 11.36 5.31 -4.87
N TYR A 142 10.87 4.93 -6.05
CA TYR A 142 9.99 3.76 -6.18
C TYR A 142 10.85 2.50 -5.98
N VAL A 143 10.53 1.73 -4.94
CA VAL A 143 11.17 0.45 -4.62
C VAL A 143 10.30 -0.66 -5.20
N ASP A 144 10.93 -1.78 -5.59
CA ASP A 144 10.21 -2.93 -6.12
C ASP A 144 9.04 -3.32 -5.22
N PRO A 145 7.82 -3.37 -5.75
CA PRO A 145 6.62 -3.67 -4.98
C PRO A 145 6.61 -5.14 -4.50
N PHE A 146 5.98 -5.35 -3.37
CA PHE A 146 5.64 -6.68 -2.89
C PHE A 146 4.23 -7.05 -3.33
N TYR A 147 4.07 -8.24 -3.94
CA TYR A 147 2.79 -8.78 -4.39
C TYR A 147 2.46 -10.08 -3.68
N PHE A 148 1.36 -10.11 -2.95
CA PHE A 148 0.83 -11.31 -2.32
C PHE A 148 -0.43 -11.77 -3.05
N HIS A 149 -0.26 -12.68 -3.99
CA HIS A 149 -1.32 -13.26 -4.81
C HIS A 149 -2.07 -14.39 -4.10
N GLY A 150 -3.27 -14.73 -4.62
CA GLY A 150 -4.06 -15.85 -4.15
C GLY A 150 -4.61 -15.63 -2.75
N THR A 151 -5.19 -14.45 -2.49
CA THR A 151 -5.68 -14.06 -1.17
C THR A 151 -7.20 -14.00 -1.08
N SER A 152 -7.92 -14.43 -2.13
CA SER A 152 -9.39 -14.45 -2.13
C SER A 152 -9.94 -15.59 -1.25
N PRO A 153 -10.77 -15.29 -0.24
CA PRO A 153 -11.44 -16.34 0.55
C PRO A 153 -12.43 -17.20 -0.27
N ALA A 154 -12.79 -16.76 -1.47
CA ALA A 154 -13.61 -17.54 -2.39
C ALA A 154 -12.81 -18.66 -3.10
N LEU A 155 -11.48 -18.55 -3.15
CA LEU A 155 -10.59 -19.47 -3.86
C LEU A 155 -9.70 -20.27 -2.89
N TYR A 156 -9.38 -19.72 -1.73
CA TYR A 156 -8.42 -20.27 -0.78
C TYR A 156 -8.97 -20.19 0.65
N SER A 157 -8.73 -21.23 1.46
CA SER A 157 -9.07 -21.19 2.87
C SER A 157 -8.22 -20.19 3.65
N ALA A 158 -8.70 -19.81 4.82
CA ALA A 158 -7.97 -18.91 5.71
C ALA A 158 -6.58 -19.43 6.09
N ASP A 159 -6.46 -20.74 6.28
CA ASP A 159 -5.20 -21.38 6.67
C ASP A 159 -4.21 -21.42 5.50
N GLU A 160 -4.66 -21.69 4.28
CA GLU A 160 -3.83 -21.61 3.08
C GLU A 160 -3.29 -20.18 2.88
N ILE A 161 -4.15 -19.16 3.06
CA ILE A 161 -3.72 -17.75 2.94
C ILE A 161 -2.65 -17.42 4.00
N ARG A 162 -2.83 -17.86 5.25
CA ARG A 162 -1.84 -17.64 6.32
C ARG A 162 -0.51 -18.34 6.03
N GLN A 163 -0.55 -19.62 5.65
CA GLN A 163 0.65 -20.39 5.30
C GLN A 163 1.44 -19.74 4.16
N ARG A 164 0.76 -19.26 3.12
CA ARG A 164 1.39 -18.54 2.01
C ARG A 164 2.03 -17.23 2.48
N ALA A 165 1.40 -16.49 3.39
CA ALA A 165 1.96 -15.27 3.95
C ALA A 165 3.28 -15.53 4.72
N GLU A 166 3.41 -16.70 5.37
CA GLU A 166 4.62 -17.11 6.05
C GLU A 166 5.78 -17.41 5.09
N HIS A 167 5.47 -17.88 3.88
CA HIS A 167 6.49 -18.23 2.86
C HIS A 167 6.86 -17.05 1.95
N CYS A 168 6.05 -15.98 1.92
CA CYS A 168 6.27 -14.81 1.07
C CYS A 168 7.23 -13.76 1.67
N ALA A 169 7.91 -14.07 2.75
CA ALA A 169 8.72 -13.07 3.47
C ALA A 169 10.22 -13.37 3.45
#